data_82ec43dc5993ecb996a49e97cae4b489
#
_entry.id   82ec43dc5993ecb996a49e97cae4b489
#
_cell.length_a   1.000
_cell.length_b   1.000
_cell.length_c   1.000
_cell.angle_alpha   90.00
_cell.angle_beta   90.00
_cell.angle_gamma   90.00
#
_symmetry.space_group_name_H-M   'P 1'
#
loop_
_entity.id
_entity.type
_entity.pdbx_description
1 polymer ?
#
loop_
_entity_poly.entity_id
_entity_poly.type
_entity_poly.pdbx_seq_one_letter_code
_entity_poly.pdbx_strand_id
1 'polypeptide(L)'
;GGSHGAFTWGVLDVLLEDGQWHLDGISGTSAGAMNAVALAHGFAQAAREHADPLEARQAGAALARTTLRRLWEGVGALGNMAWGLPQSQGFAGLPMMATPWLAPAQTNPFDINPLRSLLVREVDFELLAAQHKGMPQVFVCATNVRTGRGEIFSGPRLSADAVMASACLPLVFSAVPIEGELYWDGGYSGNPALYPLIYQTESSDILLVQINPIEHLGVPDTMPEIMDRMNEITFNASLLAELRAIEFVRRLLAEGKL
;
A
#
# COMPACT_ATOMS: atom_id res chain seq x y z
N GLY A 1 -1.46 -9.90 -4.03
CA GLY A 1 -0.43 -9.31 -4.80
C GLY A 1 -0.75 -8.00 -5.49
N GLY A 2 0.27 -7.42 -6.12
CA GLY A 2 0.25 -6.07 -6.66
C GLY A 2 -0.92 -5.76 -7.61
N SER A 3 -1.23 -6.63 -8.56
CA SER A 3 -2.36 -6.42 -9.49
C SER A 3 -3.73 -6.39 -8.80
N HIS A 4 -3.88 -7.05 -7.66
CA HIS A 4 -5.12 -7.02 -6.88
C HIS A 4 -5.39 -5.67 -6.23
N GLY A 5 -4.40 -4.77 -6.15
CA GLY A 5 -4.58 -3.40 -5.71
C GLY A 5 -5.54 -2.60 -6.60
N ALA A 6 -5.73 -3.01 -7.85
CA ALA A 6 -6.74 -2.44 -8.74
C ALA A 6 -8.18 -2.69 -8.25
N PHE A 7 -8.43 -3.76 -7.47
CA PHE A 7 -9.71 -3.95 -6.80
C PHE A 7 -9.98 -2.83 -5.79
N THR A 8 -8.97 -2.51 -4.97
CA THR A 8 -9.06 -1.39 -4.02
C THR A 8 -9.30 -0.06 -4.75
N TRP A 9 -8.63 0.17 -5.87
CA TRP A 9 -8.91 1.34 -6.72
C TRP A 9 -10.39 1.39 -7.11
N GLY A 10 -10.98 0.29 -7.58
CA GLY A 10 -12.40 0.24 -7.94
C GLY A 10 -13.33 0.61 -6.77
N VAL A 11 -13.04 0.12 -5.56
CA VAL A 11 -13.80 0.48 -4.35
C VAL A 11 -13.66 1.97 -4.05
N LEU A 12 -12.43 2.50 -4.06
CA LEU A 12 -12.17 3.92 -3.82
C LEU A 12 -12.82 4.82 -4.87
N ASP A 13 -12.83 4.40 -6.13
CA ASP A 13 -13.46 5.16 -7.22
C ASP A 13 -14.95 5.37 -6.98
N VAL A 14 -15.65 4.31 -6.57
CA VAL A 14 -17.09 4.38 -6.21
C VAL A 14 -17.32 5.27 -5.00
N LEU A 15 -16.52 5.16 -3.94
CA LEU A 15 -16.65 6.00 -2.75
C LEU A 15 -16.43 7.48 -3.06
N LEU A 16 -15.43 7.77 -3.89
CA LEU A 16 -15.12 9.14 -4.32
C LEU A 16 -16.18 9.72 -5.25
N GLU A 17 -16.80 8.89 -6.11
CA GLU A 17 -17.90 9.28 -6.99
C GLU A 17 -19.15 9.63 -6.20
N ASP A 18 -19.48 8.86 -5.17
CA ASP A 18 -20.60 9.12 -4.26
C ASP A 18 -20.48 10.48 -3.55
N GLY A 19 -19.27 10.91 -3.25
CA GLY A 19 -18.94 12.23 -2.72
C GLY A 19 -19.41 12.51 -1.29
N GLN A 20 -20.04 11.55 -0.62
CA GLN A 20 -20.58 11.70 0.74
C GLN A 20 -19.53 11.34 1.83
N TRP A 21 -18.48 10.64 1.44
CA TRP A 21 -17.45 10.17 2.36
C TRP A 21 -16.45 11.27 2.68
N HIS A 22 -16.22 11.50 3.98
CA HIS A 22 -15.13 12.32 4.46
C HIS A 22 -14.02 11.42 4.99
N LEU A 23 -12.87 11.46 4.31
CA LEU A 23 -11.71 10.66 4.68
C LEU A 23 -10.76 11.51 5.52
N ASP A 24 -10.66 11.20 6.80
CA ASP A 24 -9.77 11.86 7.75
C ASP A 24 -8.34 11.29 7.67
N GLY A 25 -8.23 10.00 7.47
CA GLY A 25 -6.96 9.32 7.26
C GLY A 25 -7.09 8.08 6.40
N ILE A 26 -5.98 7.64 5.83
CA ILE A 26 -5.88 6.42 5.06
C ILE A 26 -4.57 5.69 5.39
N SER A 27 -4.69 4.43 5.79
CA SER A 27 -3.56 3.54 6.04
C SER A 27 -3.45 2.51 4.93
N GLY A 28 -2.26 2.36 4.37
CA GLY A 28 -2.03 1.44 3.28
C GLY A 28 -0.68 0.75 3.34
N THR A 29 -0.64 -0.47 2.82
CA THR A 29 0.56 -1.29 2.72
C THR A 29 0.67 -1.83 1.30
N SER A 30 1.87 -1.82 0.73
CA SER A 30 2.13 -2.32 -0.63
C SER A 30 1.25 -1.62 -1.66
N ALA A 31 0.43 -2.35 -2.42
CA ALA A 31 -0.56 -1.77 -3.34
C ALA A 31 -1.55 -0.81 -2.64
N GLY A 32 -1.87 -1.06 -1.36
CA GLY A 32 -2.65 -0.17 -0.53
C GLY A 32 -1.96 1.17 -0.27
N ALA A 33 -0.64 1.19 -0.10
CA ALA A 33 0.14 2.42 0.03
C ALA A 33 0.11 3.24 -1.25
N MET A 34 0.19 2.59 -2.41
CA MET A 34 0.07 3.26 -3.72
C MET A 34 -1.31 3.92 -3.88
N ASN A 35 -2.38 3.21 -3.51
CA ASN A 35 -3.74 3.77 -3.51
C ASN A 35 -3.87 4.97 -2.54
N ALA A 36 -3.30 4.84 -1.34
CA ALA A 36 -3.36 5.88 -0.31
C ALA A 36 -2.71 7.20 -0.78
N VAL A 37 -1.49 7.12 -1.31
CA VAL A 37 -0.78 8.34 -1.78
C VAL A 37 -1.42 8.94 -3.03
N ALA A 38 -1.93 8.12 -3.94
CA ALA A 38 -2.61 8.60 -5.15
C ALA A 38 -3.92 9.32 -4.81
N LEU A 39 -4.71 8.78 -3.89
CA LEU A 39 -5.92 9.41 -3.40
C LEU A 39 -5.62 10.72 -2.68
N ALA A 40 -4.71 10.70 -1.71
CA ALA A 40 -4.36 11.89 -0.93
C ALA A 40 -3.76 13.01 -1.81
N HIS A 41 -3.02 12.67 -2.86
CA HIS A 41 -2.48 13.62 -3.81
C HIS A 41 -3.57 14.46 -4.49
N GLY A 42 -4.68 13.84 -4.91
CA GLY A 42 -5.80 14.59 -5.50
C GLY A 42 -6.41 15.60 -4.52
N PHE A 43 -6.59 15.21 -3.26
CA PHE A 43 -7.09 16.12 -2.22
C PHE A 43 -6.07 17.21 -1.87
N ALA A 44 -4.78 16.91 -1.85
CA ALA A 44 -3.73 17.89 -1.60
C ALA A 44 -3.66 18.94 -2.71
N GLN A 45 -3.79 18.54 -3.97
CA GLN A 45 -3.87 19.47 -5.10
C GLN A 45 -5.08 20.40 -4.97
N ALA A 46 -6.26 19.85 -4.72
CA ALA A 46 -7.48 20.63 -4.56
C ALA A 46 -7.39 21.60 -3.38
N ALA A 47 -6.86 21.15 -2.24
CA ALA A 47 -6.69 22.00 -1.06
C ALA A 47 -5.76 23.19 -1.29
N ARG A 48 -4.77 23.04 -2.18
CA ARG A 48 -3.89 24.14 -2.61
C ARG A 48 -4.59 25.11 -3.56
N GLU A 49 -5.48 24.64 -4.42
CA GLU A 49 -6.09 25.41 -5.49
C GLU A 49 -7.41 26.10 -5.08
N HIS A 50 -8.12 25.54 -4.09
CA HIS A 50 -9.43 26.02 -3.66
C HIS A 50 -9.41 26.46 -2.19
N ALA A 51 -9.82 27.69 -1.93
CA ALA A 51 -9.92 28.23 -0.57
C ALA A 51 -11.19 27.76 0.15
N ASP A 52 -12.28 27.53 -0.59
CA ASP A 52 -13.52 27.01 -0.03
C ASP A 52 -13.41 25.51 0.27
N PRO A 53 -13.67 25.06 1.51
CA PRO A 53 -13.53 23.64 1.90
C PRO A 53 -14.44 22.68 1.12
N LEU A 54 -15.64 23.12 0.73
CA LEU A 54 -16.58 22.29 -0.02
C LEU A 54 -16.10 22.10 -1.47
N GLU A 55 -15.69 23.19 -2.12
CA GLU A 55 -15.13 23.15 -3.46
C GLU A 55 -13.84 22.32 -3.49
N ALA A 56 -12.93 22.53 -2.52
CA ALA A 56 -11.71 21.75 -2.37
C ALA A 56 -12.00 20.24 -2.23
N ARG A 57 -13.02 19.88 -1.46
CA ARG A 57 -13.42 18.48 -1.28
C ARG A 57 -13.96 17.85 -2.57
N GLN A 58 -14.83 18.55 -3.28
CA GLN A 58 -15.40 18.06 -4.55
C GLN A 58 -14.34 17.93 -5.63
N ALA A 59 -13.49 18.96 -5.79
CA ALA A 59 -12.36 18.93 -6.70
C ALA A 59 -11.35 17.84 -6.31
N GLY A 60 -11.09 17.67 -5.01
CA GLY A 60 -10.21 16.65 -4.47
C GLY A 60 -10.65 15.23 -4.81
N ALA A 61 -11.94 14.93 -4.68
CA ALA A 61 -12.48 13.63 -5.09
C ALA A 61 -12.28 13.37 -6.59
N ALA A 62 -12.54 14.35 -7.45
CA ALA A 62 -12.35 14.23 -8.89
C ALA A 62 -10.87 14.05 -9.27
N LEU A 63 -9.96 14.81 -8.66
CA LEU A 63 -8.53 14.71 -8.88
C LEU A 63 -7.96 13.39 -8.34
N ALA A 64 -8.43 12.91 -7.19
CA ALA A 64 -8.05 11.62 -6.63
C ALA A 64 -8.43 10.46 -7.57
N ARG A 65 -9.65 10.47 -8.11
CA ARG A 65 -10.08 9.50 -9.14
C ARG A 65 -9.18 9.51 -10.36
N THR A 66 -8.80 10.69 -10.82
CA THR A 66 -7.90 10.85 -11.97
C THR A 66 -6.50 10.31 -11.68
N THR A 67 -5.93 10.62 -10.52
CA THR A 67 -4.59 10.15 -10.12
C THR A 67 -4.58 8.63 -9.95
N LEU A 68 -5.57 8.06 -9.27
CA LEU A 68 -5.73 6.61 -9.12
C LEU A 68 -5.80 5.91 -10.46
N ARG A 69 -6.62 6.41 -11.38
CA ARG A 69 -6.75 5.85 -12.72
C ARG A 69 -5.43 5.86 -13.48
N ARG A 70 -4.74 6.99 -13.55
CA ARG A 70 -3.44 7.12 -14.22
C ARG A 70 -2.40 6.18 -13.66
N LEU A 71 -2.35 6.06 -12.33
CA LEU A 71 -1.43 5.17 -11.65
C LEU A 71 -1.69 3.70 -12.03
N TRP A 72 -2.95 3.25 -11.96
CA TRP A 72 -3.28 1.85 -12.22
C TRP A 72 -3.26 1.49 -13.71
N GLU A 73 -3.62 2.42 -14.60
CA GLU A 73 -3.39 2.26 -16.05
C GLU A 73 -1.89 2.14 -16.36
N GLY A 74 -1.05 2.94 -15.69
CA GLY A 74 0.41 2.85 -15.79
C GLY A 74 0.95 1.51 -15.28
N VAL A 75 0.47 1.03 -14.14
CA VAL A 75 0.81 -0.30 -13.61
C VAL A 75 0.42 -1.41 -14.59
N GLY A 76 -0.78 -1.31 -15.17
CA GLY A 76 -1.25 -2.25 -16.19
C GLY A 76 -0.37 -2.24 -17.44
N ALA A 77 0.03 -1.06 -17.92
CA ALA A 77 0.94 -0.93 -19.05
C ALA A 77 2.32 -1.54 -18.77
N LEU A 78 2.89 -1.33 -17.58
CA LEU A 78 4.14 -1.96 -17.16
C LEU A 78 4.01 -3.48 -17.11
N GLY A 79 2.91 -4.00 -16.58
CA GLY A 79 2.59 -5.44 -16.58
C GLY A 79 2.55 -6.01 -17.99
N ASN A 80 1.82 -5.37 -18.90
CA ASN A 80 1.72 -5.80 -20.29
C ASN A 80 3.05 -5.78 -21.03
N MET A 81 3.91 -4.79 -20.77
CA MET A 81 5.27 -4.74 -21.33
C MET A 81 6.13 -5.91 -20.84
N ALA A 82 6.03 -6.26 -19.56
CA ALA A 82 6.75 -7.40 -18.99
C ALA A 82 6.28 -8.75 -19.55
N TRP A 83 4.98 -8.90 -19.84
CA TRP A 83 4.39 -10.11 -20.46
C TRP A 83 4.49 -10.11 -21.99
N GLY A 84 4.61 -8.94 -22.62
CA GLY A 84 4.73 -8.78 -24.08
C GLY A 84 6.14 -9.01 -24.63
N LEU A 85 7.15 -9.16 -23.78
CA LEU A 85 8.47 -9.62 -24.19
C LEU A 85 8.34 -11.07 -24.67
N PRO A 86 8.77 -11.39 -25.91
CA PRO A 86 8.62 -12.75 -26.42
C PRO A 86 9.33 -13.73 -25.50
N GLN A 87 8.56 -14.67 -24.95
CA GLN A 87 9.08 -15.82 -24.17
C GLN A 87 9.99 -16.74 -25.02
N SER A 88 10.24 -16.36 -26.28
CA SER A 88 11.00 -17.14 -27.24
C SER A 88 12.51 -17.16 -27.04
N GLN A 89 13.04 -16.45 -26.07
CA GLN A 89 14.45 -16.57 -25.72
C GLN A 89 14.59 -16.77 -24.21
N GLY A 90 14.36 -17.99 -23.75
CA GLY A 90 14.97 -18.71 -22.63
C GLY A 90 15.32 -17.99 -21.31
N PHE A 91 14.97 -16.70 -21.15
CA PHE A 91 15.43 -15.88 -20.03
C PHE A 91 14.38 -15.66 -18.94
N ALA A 92 13.09 -15.82 -19.24
CA ALA A 92 12.03 -15.57 -18.26
C ALA A 92 11.56 -16.82 -17.49
N GLY A 93 11.79 -18.02 -18.00
CA GLY A 93 11.37 -19.28 -17.37
C GLY A 93 12.47 -19.97 -16.54
N LEU A 94 13.72 -19.76 -16.88
CA LEU A 94 14.86 -20.35 -16.17
C LEU A 94 15.23 -19.61 -14.86
N PRO A 95 15.11 -18.27 -14.73
CA PRO A 95 15.49 -17.59 -13.50
C PRO A 95 14.65 -17.97 -12.28
N MET A 96 13.34 -18.15 -12.42
CA MET A 96 12.47 -18.46 -11.27
C MET A 96 12.63 -19.88 -10.73
N MET A 97 13.05 -20.84 -11.55
CA MET A 97 13.31 -22.22 -11.10
C MET A 97 14.77 -22.47 -10.74
N ALA A 98 15.72 -21.71 -11.33
CA ALA A 98 17.15 -21.89 -11.13
C ALA A 98 17.76 -20.93 -10.10
N THR A 99 17.03 -19.91 -9.60
CA THR A 99 17.58 -18.83 -8.77
C THR A 99 16.95 -18.62 -7.39
N PRO A 100 16.37 -19.62 -6.70
CA PRO A 100 15.91 -19.42 -5.33
C PRO A 100 17.06 -19.05 -4.36
N TRP A 101 18.30 -19.16 -4.81
CA TRP A 101 19.54 -18.93 -4.04
C TRP A 101 20.27 -17.62 -4.40
N LEU A 102 19.80 -16.88 -5.43
CA LEU A 102 20.41 -15.61 -5.81
C LEU A 102 19.65 -14.44 -5.17
N ALA A 103 20.38 -13.54 -4.53
CA ALA A 103 19.81 -12.33 -3.96
C ALA A 103 19.32 -11.37 -5.08
N PRO A 104 18.29 -10.53 -4.83
CA PRO A 104 17.77 -9.55 -5.80
C PRO A 104 18.86 -8.63 -6.39
N ALA A 105 19.85 -8.23 -5.60
CA ALA A 105 21.00 -7.44 -6.08
C ALA A 105 21.81 -8.13 -7.18
N GLN A 106 21.78 -9.47 -7.26
CA GLN A 106 22.47 -10.25 -8.28
C GLN A 106 21.65 -10.37 -9.56
N THR A 107 20.31 -10.30 -9.45
CA THR A 107 19.38 -10.41 -10.58
C THR A 107 18.99 -9.06 -11.17
N ASN A 108 19.06 -7.98 -10.38
CA ASN A 108 18.80 -6.59 -10.79
C ASN A 108 19.90 -5.64 -10.28
N PRO A 109 21.13 -5.75 -10.80
CA PRO A 109 22.30 -5.02 -10.27
C PRO A 109 22.19 -3.49 -10.48
N PHE A 110 21.35 -3.01 -11.37
CA PHE A 110 21.13 -1.58 -11.62
C PHE A 110 19.95 -1.02 -10.84
N ASP A 111 19.26 -1.84 -10.06
CA ASP A 111 18.08 -1.49 -9.25
C ASP A 111 17.04 -0.66 -10.04
N ILE A 112 16.83 -1.03 -11.29
CA ILE A 112 15.87 -0.36 -12.18
C ILE A 112 14.47 -0.74 -11.71
N ASN A 113 13.72 0.28 -11.27
CA ASN A 113 12.35 0.09 -10.81
C ASN A 113 11.39 1.01 -11.58
N PRO A 114 10.78 0.51 -12.68
CA PRO A 114 9.83 1.27 -13.47
C PRO A 114 8.60 1.73 -12.67
N LEU A 115 8.22 0.98 -11.63
CA LEU A 115 7.11 1.31 -10.75
C LEU A 115 7.41 2.58 -9.93
N ARG A 116 8.66 2.73 -9.46
CA ARG A 116 9.10 3.96 -8.78
C ARG A 116 9.00 5.19 -9.70
N SER A 117 9.43 5.05 -10.95
CA SER A 117 9.35 6.13 -11.95
C SER A 117 7.90 6.53 -12.24
N LEU A 118 7.01 5.54 -12.37
CA LEU A 118 5.59 5.78 -12.52
C LEU A 118 5.01 6.52 -11.31
N LEU A 119 5.32 6.06 -10.11
CA LEU A 119 4.82 6.64 -8.86
C LEU A 119 5.23 8.11 -8.72
N VAL A 120 6.51 8.43 -8.95
CA VAL A 120 7.04 9.82 -8.88
C VAL A 120 6.45 10.70 -9.97
N ARG A 121 6.08 10.16 -11.12
CA ARG A 121 5.42 10.91 -12.19
C ARG A 121 3.98 11.27 -11.83
N GLU A 122 3.24 10.38 -11.17
CA GLU A 122 1.81 10.57 -10.88
C GLU A 122 1.54 11.24 -9.53
N VAL A 123 2.48 11.18 -8.59
CA VAL A 123 2.32 11.67 -7.21
C VAL A 123 3.43 12.64 -6.85
N ASP A 124 3.04 13.86 -6.47
CA ASP A 124 3.94 14.87 -5.90
C ASP A 124 4.09 14.65 -4.39
N PHE A 125 5.21 14.05 -3.99
CA PHE A 125 5.47 13.74 -2.59
C PHE A 125 5.82 14.96 -1.74
N GLU A 126 6.33 16.05 -2.32
CA GLU A 126 6.55 17.30 -1.60
C GLU A 126 5.21 17.94 -1.21
N LEU A 127 4.24 17.88 -2.12
CA LEU A 127 2.88 18.32 -1.86
C LEU A 127 2.21 17.52 -0.73
N LEU A 128 2.39 16.20 -0.72
CA LEU A 128 1.86 15.33 0.35
C LEU A 128 2.54 15.62 1.70
N ALA A 129 3.86 15.79 1.70
CA ALA A 129 4.64 16.05 2.92
C ALA A 129 4.28 17.40 3.56
N ALA A 130 3.80 18.37 2.79
CA ALA A 130 3.35 19.67 3.28
C ALA A 130 2.06 19.59 4.11
N GLN A 131 1.34 18.48 4.10
CA GLN A 131 0.15 18.20 4.90
C GLN A 131 -0.91 19.32 4.85
N HIS A 132 -1.43 19.60 3.66
CA HIS A 132 -2.48 20.59 3.48
C HIS A 132 -3.75 20.22 4.25
N LYS A 133 -4.33 21.21 4.91
CA LYS A 133 -5.62 21.05 5.55
C LYS A 133 -6.68 20.67 4.50
N GLY A 134 -7.41 19.60 4.75
CA GLY A 134 -8.44 19.09 3.82
C GLY A 134 -8.00 17.86 3.01
N MET A 135 -6.72 17.47 3.08
CA MET A 135 -6.30 16.17 2.60
C MET A 135 -6.35 15.11 3.73
N PRO A 136 -6.63 13.84 3.43
CA PRO A 136 -6.54 12.79 4.43
C PRO A 136 -5.09 12.58 4.88
N GLN A 137 -4.88 12.27 6.16
CA GLN A 137 -3.57 11.86 6.66
C GLN A 137 -3.22 10.50 6.06
N VAL A 138 -1.97 10.35 5.60
CA VAL A 138 -1.51 9.11 4.97
C VAL A 138 -0.53 8.38 5.87
N PHE A 139 -0.76 7.09 6.04
CA PHE A 139 0.08 6.19 6.82
C PHE A 139 0.52 5.01 5.95
N VAL A 140 1.81 4.95 5.66
CA VAL A 140 2.42 3.87 4.88
C VAL A 140 3.25 3.00 5.82
N CYS A 141 2.95 1.70 5.86
CA CYS A 141 3.68 0.75 6.68
C CYS A 141 4.77 0.04 5.87
N ALA A 142 5.98 -0.02 6.40
CA ALA A 142 7.05 -0.89 5.91
C ALA A 142 7.69 -1.64 7.07
N THR A 143 8.34 -2.78 6.80
CA THR A 143 8.96 -3.61 7.82
C THR A 143 10.46 -3.33 7.90
N ASN A 144 10.94 -2.89 9.06
CA ASN A 144 12.37 -2.72 9.30
C ASN A 144 13.06 -4.08 9.31
N VAL A 145 14.04 -4.28 8.43
CA VAL A 145 14.70 -5.57 8.23
C VAL A 145 15.45 -6.02 9.48
N ARG A 146 16.09 -5.09 10.19
CA ARG A 146 16.92 -5.39 11.35
C ARG A 146 16.09 -5.77 12.59
N THR A 147 14.95 -5.11 12.78
CA THR A 147 14.14 -5.28 14.00
C THR A 147 12.91 -6.18 13.80
N GLY A 148 12.49 -6.39 12.54
CA GLY A 148 11.24 -7.06 12.20
C GLY A 148 9.97 -6.26 12.55
N ARG A 149 10.11 -5.00 12.98
CA ARG A 149 8.99 -4.15 13.39
C ARG A 149 8.44 -3.34 12.24
N GLY A 150 7.12 -3.10 12.28
CA GLY A 150 6.47 -2.14 11.40
C GLY A 150 6.89 -0.71 11.74
N GLU A 151 7.22 0.03 10.70
CA GLU A 151 7.49 1.46 10.74
C GLU A 151 6.44 2.17 9.92
N ILE A 152 5.89 3.26 10.47
CA ILE A 152 4.90 4.09 9.78
C ILE A 152 5.59 5.33 9.23
N PHE A 153 5.45 5.49 7.92
CA PHE A 153 5.86 6.70 7.20
C PHE A 153 4.63 7.56 6.95
N SER A 154 4.65 8.76 7.49
CA SER A 154 3.57 9.74 7.36
C SER A 154 4.10 11.16 7.42
N GLY A 155 3.31 12.14 7.02
CA GLY A 155 3.70 13.54 7.05
C GLY A 155 5.00 13.81 6.29
N PRO A 156 5.98 14.49 6.93
CA PRO A 156 7.26 14.82 6.30
C PRO A 156 8.10 13.59 5.90
N ARG A 157 7.85 12.43 6.49
CA ARG A 157 8.53 11.16 6.15
C ARG A 157 7.89 10.41 4.97
N LEU A 158 6.76 10.90 4.47
CA LEU A 158 6.09 10.29 3.33
C LEU A 158 6.87 10.60 2.04
N SER A 159 7.32 9.57 1.36
CA SER A 159 8.16 9.67 0.17
C SER A 159 7.91 8.51 -0.79
N ALA A 160 8.37 8.65 -2.03
CA ALA A 160 8.35 7.54 -2.99
C ALA A 160 9.09 6.32 -2.46
N ASP A 161 10.21 6.52 -1.77
CA ASP A 161 10.99 5.42 -1.19
C ASP A 161 10.24 4.72 -0.06
N ALA A 162 9.44 5.43 0.74
CA ALA A 162 8.56 4.83 1.75
C ALA A 162 7.50 3.91 1.10
N VAL A 163 6.87 4.35 0.00
CA VAL A 163 5.90 3.52 -0.74
C VAL A 163 6.59 2.33 -1.40
N MET A 164 7.77 2.52 -1.98
CA MET A 164 8.56 1.44 -2.56
C MET A 164 9.03 0.43 -1.52
N ALA A 165 9.43 0.89 -0.33
CA ALA A 165 9.75 0.03 0.81
C ALA A 165 8.55 -0.81 1.24
N SER A 166 7.37 -0.16 1.34
CA SER A 166 6.11 -0.84 1.66
C SER A 166 5.70 -1.91 0.66
N ALA A 167 6.18 -1.83 -0.58
CA ALA A 167 5.91 -2.78 -1.66
C ALA A 167 7.11 -3.67 -2.01
N CYS A 168 8.18 -3.63 -1.21
CA CYS A 168 9.43 -4.34 -1.47
C CYS A 168 9.37 -5.79 -1.00
N LEU A 169 9.00 -6.71 -1.89
CA LEU A 169 9.05 -8.14 -1.60
C LEU A 169 10.51 -8.63 -1.56
N PRO A 170 10.95 -9.26 -0.45
CA PRO A 170 12.36 -9.60 -0.21
C PRO A 170 13.00 -10.51 -1.25
N LEU A 171 12.22 -11.36 -1.87
CA LEU A 171 12.70 -12.33 -2.88
C LEU A 171 12.77 -11.74 -4.30
N VAL A 172 12.23 -10.52 -4.50
CA VAL A 172 12.10 -9.89 -5.82
C VAL A 172 12.94 -8.63 -5.92
N PHE A 173 13.03 -7.85 -4.85
CA PHE A 173 13.69 -6.54 -4.82
C PHE A 173 14.70 -6.44 -3.68
N SER A 174 15.75 -5.65 -3.89
CA SER A 174 16.66 -5.27 -2.80
C SER A 174 15.93 -4.44 -1.76
N ALA A 175 16.30 -4.59 -0.48
CA ALA A 175 15.72 -3.79 0.60
C ALA A 175 15.92 -2.29 0.35
N VAL A 176 14.90 -1.50 0.63
CA VAL A 176 14.93 -0.04 0.37
C VAL A 176 15.57 0.68 1.56
N PRO A 177 16.66 1.46 1.33
CA PRO A 177 17.29 2.23 2.39
C PRO A 177 16.52 3.54 2.65
N ILE A 178 16.15 3.78 3.91
CA ILE A 178 15.55 5.04 4.37
C ILE A 178 16.17 5.41 5.72
N GLU A 179 16.73 6.60 5.83
CA GLU A 179 17.30 7.13 7.09
C GLU A 179 18.33 6.18 7.75
N GLY A 180 19.12 5.47 6.95
CA GLY A 180 20.16 4.57 7.44
C GLY A 180 19.69 3.17 7.85
N GLU A 181 18.41 2.86 7.74
CA GLU A 181 17.80 1.56 7.97
C GLU A 181 17.32 0.94 6.65
N LEU A 182 17.15 -0.37 6.62
CA LEU A 182 16.67 -1.12 5.46
C LEU A 182 15.24 -1.62 5.71
N TYR A 183 14.41 -1.55 4.67
CA TYR A 183 12.99 -1.90 4.77
C TYR A 183 12.55 -2.88 3.69
N TRP A 184 11.64 -3.76 4.09
CA TRP A 184 10.87 -4.67 3.25
C TRP A 184 9.38 -4.35 3.29
N ASP A 185 8.60 -5.08 2.50
CA ASP A 185 7.13 -4.97 2.42
C ASP A 185 6.49 -4.92 3.82
N GLY A 186 5.60 -3.96 3.99
CA GLY A 186 4.88 -3.76 5.24
C GLY A 186 3.93 -4.91 5.58
N GLY A 187 3.57 -5.74 4.61
CA GLY A 187 2.69 -6.90 4.81
C GLY A 187 3.19 -7.89 5.85
N TYR A 188 4.48 -7.89 6.16
CA TYR A 188 5.06 -8.72 7.22
C TYR A 188 4.80 -8.17 8.63
N SER A 189 4.42 -6.90 8.80
CA SER A 189 4.28 -6.27 10.11
C SER A 189 3.01 -5.44 10.31
N GLY A 190 2.36 -4.98 9.23
CA GLY A 190 1.10 -4.23 9.28
C GLY A 190 0.43 -4.18 7.90
N ASN A 191 -0.72 -4.84 7.71
CA ASN A 191 -1.37 -4.97 6.40
C ASN A 191 -2.90 -4.83 6.46
N PRO A 192 -3.40 -3.59 6.50
CA PRO A 192 -2.69 -2.37 6.89
C PRO A 192 -2.48 -2.26 8.39
N ALA A 193 -1.64 -1.34 8.83
CA ALA A 193 -1.58 -0.95 10.23
C ALA A 193 -2.81 -0.08 10.57
N LEU A 194 -3.61 -0.48 11.55
CA LEU A 194 -4.83 0.23 11.97
C LEU A 194 -4.56 1.25 13.08
N TYR A 195 -3.60 0.98 13.94
CA TYR A 195 -3.32 1.82 15.10
C TYR A 195 -3.03 3.30 14.77
N PRO A 196 -2.39 3.68 13.63
CA PRO A 196 -2.19 5.09 13.33
C PRO A 196 -3.51 5.83 13.10
N LEU A 197 -4.51 5.17 12.50
CA LEU A 197 -5.84 5.73 12.32
C LEU A 197 -6.50 5.99 13.68
N ILE A 198 -6.38 5.05 14.61
CA ILE A 198 -6.98 5.16 15.96
C ILE A 198 -6.34 6.30 16.76
N TYR A 199 -5.01 6.46 16.67
CA TYR A 199 -4.28 7.43 17.50
C TYR A 199 -4.15 8.82 16.87
N GLN A 200 -4.21 8.95 15.56
CA GLN A 200 -3.83 10.17 14.84
C GLN A 200 -4.95 10.78 14.00
N THR A 201 -6.13 10.15 13.93
CA THR A 201 -7.30 10.69 13.26
C THR A 201 -8.46 10.89 14.25
N GLU A 202 -9.42 11.72 13.85
CA GLU A 202 -10.58 12.04 14.68
C GLU A 202 -11.80 11.16 14.37
N SER A 203 -11.80 10.49 13.21
CA SER A 203 -12.89 9.60 12.80
C SER A 203 -12.99 8.38 13.71
N SER A 204 -14.20 8.06 14.16
CA SER A 204 -14.50 6.87 14.95
C SER A 204 -14.71 5.61 14.10
N ASP A 205 -14.91 5.78 12.80
CA ASP A 205 -15.24 4.69 11.89
C ASP A 205 -14.05 4.34 11.01
N ILE A 206 -13.79 3.05 10.84
CA ILE A 206 -12.74 2.53 9.97
C ILE A 206 -13.40 1.64 8.92
N LEU A 207 -13.22 1.99 7.65
CA LEU A 207 -13.57 1.13 6.52
C LEU A 207 -12.34 0.34 6.09
N LEU A 208 -12.41 -0.98 6.18
CA LEU A 208 -11.34 -1.88 5.74
C LEU A 208 -11.65 -2.44 4.36
N VAL A 209 -10.76 -2.18 3.39
CA VAL A 209 -10.78 -2.83 2.08
C VAL A 209 -9.75 -3.94 2.08
N GLN A 210 -10.20 -5.17 2.21
CA GLN A 210 -9.35 -6.35 2.31
C GLN A 210 -9.27 -7.09 0.98
N ILE A 211 -8.05 -7.38 0.53
CA ILE A 211 -7.79 -8.10 -0.73
C ILE A 211 -7.47 -9.58 -0.45
N ASN A 212 -6.70 -9.84 0.61
CA ASN A 212 -6.28 -11.20 0.94
C ASN A 212 -7.38 -11.92 1.72
N PRO A 213 -7.85 -13.08 1.27
CA PRO A 213 -8.87 -13.84 2.00
C PRO A 213 -8.32 -14.32 3.35
N ILE A 214 -9.13 -14.20 4.40
CA ILE A 214 -8.80 -14.78 5.72
C ILE A 214 -8.99 -16.30 5.65
N GLU A 215 -10.12 -16.73 5.08
CA GLU A 215 -10.44 -18.12 4.87
C GLU A 215 -10.12 -18.55 3.44
N HIS A 216 -9.54 -19.73 3.30
CA HIS A 216 -9.24 -20.33 2.01
C HIS A 216 -10.05 -21.62 1.85
N LEU A 217 -10.75 -21.75 0.74
CA LEU A 217 -11.51 -22.95 0.42
C LEU A 217 -10.58 -24.02 -0.15
N GLY A 218 -10.48 -25.15 0.51
CA GLY A 218 -9.62 -26.26 0.10
C GLY A 218 -8.26 -26.26 0.78
N VAL A 219 -7.53 -27.35 0.54
CA VAL A 219 -6.16 -27.54 1.05
C VAL A 219 -5.21 -27.37 -0.13
N PRO A 220 -4.25 -26.42 -0.08
CA PRO A 220 -3.27 -26.25 -1.14
C PRO A 220 -2.39 -27.50 -1.22
N ASP A 221 -2.24 -28.07 -2.41
CA ASP A 221 -1.50 -29.33 -2.64
C ASP A 221 -0.35 -29.17 -3.65
N THR A 222 -0.30 -28.05 -4.38
CA THR A 222 0.82 -27.70 -5.26
C THR A 222 1.74 -26.67 -4.60
N MET A 223 3.02 -26.67 -4.98
CA MET A 223 3.98 -25.69 -4.44
C MET A 223 3.55 -24.24 -4.64
N PRO A 224 3.05 -23.80 -5.80
CA PRO A 224 2.52 -22.45 -5.97
C PRO A 224 1.36 -22.13 -5.01
N GLU A 225 0.39 -23.02 -4.87
CA GLU A 225 -0.75 -22.85 -3.96
C GLU A 225 -0.32 -22.79 -2.50
N ILE A 226 0.65 -23.62 -2.09
CA ILE A 226 1.23 -23.59 -0.75
C ILE A 226 1.92 -22.26 -0.48
N MET A 227 2.74 -21.77 -1.42
CA MET A 227 3.44 -20.48 -1.30
C MET A 227 2.45 -19.32 -1.23
N ASP A 228 1.41 -19.31 -2.07
CA ASP A 228 0.37 -18.30 -2.07
C ASP A 228 -0.37 -18.29 -0.72
N ARG A 229 -0.73 -19.47 -0.21
CA ARG A 229 -1.41 -19.56 1.10
C ARG A 229 -0.52 -19.12 2.26
N MET A 230 0.76 -19.45 2.25
CA MET A 230 1.72 -18.95 3.24
C MET A 230 1.80 -17.43 3.24
N ASN A 231 1.83 -16.81 2.06
CA ASN A 231 1.81 -15.35 1.91
C ASN A 231 0.51 -14.75 2.45
N GLU A 232 -0.66 -15.31 2.11
CA GLU A 232 -1.96 -14.87 2.64
C GLU A 232 -2.00 -14.93 4.17
N ILE A 233 -1.57 -16.04 4.75
CA ILE A 233 -1.52 -16.22 6.22
C ILE A 233 -0.58 -15.19 6.85
N THR A 234 0.60 -15.02 6.30
CA THR A 234 1.60 -14.09 6.82
C THR A 234 1.09 -12.64 6.76
N PHE A 235 0.51 -12.24 5.63
CA PHE A 235 0.02 -10.86 5.44
C PHE A 235 -1.27 -10.56 6.20
N ASN A 236 -2.05 -11.57 6.57
CA ASN A 236 -3.23 -11.39 7.42
C ASN A 236 -2.90 -11.42 8.93
N ALA A 237 -1.76 -11.98 9.32
CA ALA A 237 -1.44 -12.21 10.73
C ALA A 237 -1.43 -10.92 11.57
N SER A 238 -0.84 -9.85 11.05
CA SER A 238 -0.78 -8.56 11.75
C SER A 238 -2.16 -7.91 11.88
N LEU A 239 -2.97 -7.93 10.82
CA LEU A 239 -4.34 -7.40 10.84
C LEU A 239 -5.20 -8.16 11.87
N LEU A 240 -5.14 -9.49 11.87
CA LEU A 240 -5.89 -10.30 12.84
C LEU A 240 -5.45 -10.05 14.28
N ALA A 241 -4.16 -9.75 14.50
CA ALA A 241 -3.65 -9.38 15.81
C ALA A 241 -4.20 -8.02 16.27
N GLU A 242 -4.21 -7.00 15.40
CA GLU A 242 -4.78 -5.69 15.71
C GLU A 242 -6.30 -5.77 15.96
N LEU A 243 -7.04 -6.49 15.12
CA LEU A 243 -8.48 -6.68 15.32
C LEU A 243 -8.82 -7.37 16.64
N ARG A 244 -8.02 -8.37 17.05
CA ARG A 244 -8.17 -9.00 18.38
C ARG A 244 -7.87 -8.03 19.52
N ALA A 245 -6.88 -7.18 19.37
CA ALA A 245 -6.56 -6.17 20.37
C ALA A 245 -7.69 -5.14 20.53
N ILE A 246 -8.25 -4.68 19.42
CA ILE A 246 -9.40 -3.76 19.39
C ILE A 246 -10.61 -4.42 20.09
N GLU A 247 -10.93 -5.66 19.75
CA GLU A 247 -12.06 -6.38 20.35
C GLU A 247 -11.85 -6.60 21.85
N PHE A 248 -10.64 -6.89 22.28
CA PHE A 248 -10.30 -7.03 23.70
C PHE A 248 -10.56 -5.72 24.46
N VAL A 249 -10.11 -4.57 23.94
CA VAL A 249 -10.35 -3.26 24.57
C VAL A 249 -11.85 -2.95 24.61
N ARG A 250 -12.58 -3.15 23.50
CA ARG A 250 -14.05 -2.97 23.45
C ARG A 250 -14.77 -3.77 24.53
N ARG A 251 -14.35 -5.02 24.74
CA ARG A 251 -14.92 -5.90 25.74
C ARG A 251 -14.65 -5.39 27.17
N LEU A 252 -13.42 -4.92 27.45
CA LEU A 252 -13.09 -4.35 28.75
C LEU A 252 -13.91 -3.09 29.05
N LEU A 253 -14.10 -2.21 28.05
CA LEU A 253 -14.96 -1.03 28.17
C LEU A 253 -16.43 -1.42 28.43
N ALA A 254 -16.96 -2.39 27.70
CA ALA A 254 -18.33 -2.85 27.88
C ALA A 254 -18.57 -3.51 29.27
N GLU A 255 -17.56 -4.12 29.86
CA GLU A 255 -17.58 -4.73 31.19
C GLU A 255 -17.22 -3.75 32.31
N GLY A 256 -16.95 -2.49 32.00
CA GLY A 256 -16.57 -1.48 33.01
C GLY A 256 -15.24 -1.76 33.71
N LYS A 257 -14.31 -2.43 33.01
CA LYS A 257 -12.96 -2.78 33.51
C LYS A 257 -11.87 -1.83 33.07
N LEU A 258 -12.22 -0.85 32.23
CA LEU A 258 -11.44 0.29 31.80
C LEU A 258 -12.22 1.57 32.03
#